data_4a3475327b49b54515e2e162d20a82ce
#
_entry.id   4a3475327b49b54515e2e162d20a82ce
#
_cell.length_a   1.000
_cell.length_b   1.000
_cell.length_c   1.000
_cell.angle_alpha   90.00
_cell.angle_beta   90.00
_cell.angle_gamma   90.00
#
_symmetry.space_group_name_H-M   'P 1'
#
loop_
_entity.id
_entity.type
_entity.pdbx_description
1 polymer ?
#
loop_
_entity_poly.entity_id
_entity_poly.type
_entity_poly.pdbx_seq_one_letter_code
_entity_poly.pdbx_strand_id
1 'polypeptide(L)'
;MTMTVTTAQHLAELFHEGQTRANGVTPYIVHPKKVAELVEKFGGSDFCIALAWMHDILEESADKVKEHFHLKRNIEHKAAFFLDMRDIWEHSFTFALCKLSDHWTSDQNTIKNSGKVAYLAELLISGSSDVVLVKLCDMLANIMESNGTRMSQETRYFKAIQCLKMAERKDLDKPHAELIATIEAHYNIHKSRM
;
A
#
# COMPACT_ATOMS: atom_id res chain seq x y z
N MET A 1 -6.65 -20.87 -0.53
CA MET A 1 -5.69 -20.87 -1.68
C MET A 1 -4.47 -20.06 -1.28
N THR A 2 -3.28 -20.60 -1.48
CA THR A 2 -2.03 -19.83 -1.29
C THR A 2 -1.90 -18.78 -2.38
N MET A 3 -1.69 -17.52 -2.01
CA MET A 3 -1.49 -16.44 -2.97
C MET A 3 -0.05 -16.50 -3.50
N THR A 4 0.12 -16.84 -4.77
CA THR A 4 1.42 -16.79 -5.45
C THR A 4 1.63 -15.44 -6.12
N VAL A 5 2.88 -15.08 -6.42
CA VAL A 5 3.22 -13.85 -7.17
C VAL A 5 2.48 -13.81 -8.52
N THR A 6 2.49 -14.93 -9.26
CA THR A 6 1.81 -15.03 -10.55
C THR A 6 0.30 -14.82 -10.44
N THR A 7 -0.33 -15.43 -9.41
CA THR A 7 -1.78 -15.26 -9.17
C THR A 7 -2.09 -13.81 -8.80
N ALA A 8 -1.30 -13.21 -7.91
CA ALA A 8 -1.47 -11.83 -7.48
C ALA A 8 -1.32 -10.83 -8.65
N GLN A 9 -0.30 -11.03 -9.49
CA GLN A 9 -0.11 -10.24 -10.70
C GLN A 9 -1.33 -10.33 -11.63
N HIS A 10 -1.79 -11.55 -11.94
CA HIS A 10 -2.94 -11.75 -12.83
C HIS A 10 -4.21 -11.08 -12.28
N LEU A 11 -4.48 -11.23 -10.99
CA LEU A 11 -5.64 -10.58 -10.36
C LEU A 11 -5.52 -9.05 -10.35
N ALA A 12 -4.32 -8.51 -10.09
CA ALA A 12 -4.09 -7.08 -10.16
C ALA A 12 -4.33 -6.53 -11.58
N GLU A 13 -3.82 -7.21 -12.61
CA GLU A 13 -4.06 -6.86 -14.02
C GLU A 13 -5.57 -6.86 -14.35
N LEU A 14 -6.29 -7.91 -13.92
CA LEU A 14 -7.74 -8.04 -14.11
C LEU A 14 -8.52 -6.90 -13.41
N PHE A 15 -8.21 -6.63 -12.15
CA PHE A 15 -8.96 -5.64 -11.37
C PHE A 15 -8.67 -4.20 -11.78
N HIS A 16 -7.45 -3.91 -12.24
CA HIS A 16 -7.07 -2.59 -12.73
C HIS A 16 -7.28 -2.39 -14.24
N GLU A 17 -7.86 -3.38 -14.95
CA GLU A 17 -8.15 -3.25 -16.38
C GLU A 17 -9.02 -2.02 -16.66
N GLY A 18 -8.60 -1.22 -17.64
CA GLY A 18 -9.29 0.00 -18.06
C GLY A 18 -9.12 1.21 -17.11
N GLN A 19 -8.44 1.05 -15.97
CA GLN A 19 -8.16 2.16 -15.06
C GLN A 19 -6.89 2.91 -15.46
N THR A 20 -6.86 4.22 -15.16
CA THR A 20 -5.69 5.08 -15.38
C THR A 20 -5.28 5.79 -14.09
N ARG A 21 -4.00 6.15 -13.98
CA ARG A 21 -3.48 7.03 -12.92
C ARG A 21 -4.09 8.42 -13.04
N ALA A 22 -3.91 9.27 -12.05
CA ALA A 22 -4.46 10.63 -11.96
C ALA A 22 -4.15 11.54 -13.15
N ASN A 23 -3.17 11.17 -13.99
CA ASN A 23 -2.87 11.89 -15.24
C ASN A 23 -3.80 11.52 -16.41
N GLY A 24 -4.72 10.56 -16.22
CA GLY A 24 -5.70 10.13 -17.22
C GLY A 24 -5.14 9.34 -18.42
N VAL A 25 -3.84 9.06 -18.45
CA VAL A 25 -3.15 8.42 -19.60
C VAL A 25 -2.44 7.14 -19.19
N THR A 26 -1.69 7.14 -18.08
CA THR A 26 -0.90 5.99 -17.65
C THR A 26 -1.83 4.90 -17.10
N PRO A 27 -1.78 3.65 -17.60
CA PRO A 27 -2.54 2.54 -17.02
C PRO A 27 -2.26 2.37 -15.53
N TYR A 28 -3.31 2.13 -14.74
CA TYR A 28 -3.16 2.05 -13.28
C TYR A 28 -2.20 0.95 -12.84
N ILE A 29 -2.21 -0.19 -13.54
CA ILE A 29 -1.38 -1.36 -13.24
C ILE A 29 0.14 -1.07 -13.19
N VAL A 30 0.59 0.02 -13.81
CA VAL A 30 1.99 0.45 -13.77
C VAL A 30 2.45 0.72 -12.33
N HIS A 31 1.55 1.20 -11.45
CA HIS A 31 1.87 1.48 -10.06
C HIS A 31 2.07 0.22 -9.21
N PRO A 32 1.11 -0.73 -9.10
CA PRO A 32 1.33 -2.00 -8.41
C PRO A 32 2.55 -2.76 -8.92
N LYS A 33 2.78 -2.77 -10.22
CA LYS A 33 3.98 -3.35 -10.81
C LYS A 33 5.25 -2.69 -10.27
N LYS A 34 5.29 -1.35 -10.22
CA LYS A 34 6.43 -0.60 -9.70
C LYS A 34 6.68 -0.88 -8.22
N VAL A 35 5.61 -0.98 -7.42
CA VAL A 35 5.72 -1.34 -6.00
C VAL A 35 6.27 -2.75 -5.84
N ALA A 36 5.80 -3.73 -6.61
CA ALA A 36 6.30 -5.11 -6.58
C ALA A 36 7.79 -5.19 -6.97
N GLU A 37 8.23 -4.46 -8.01
CA GLU A 37 9.64 -4.35 -8.41
C GLU A 37 10.50 -3.75 -7.30
N LEU A 38 10.00 -2.77 -6.56
CA LEU A 38 10.71 -2.19 -5.42
C LEU A 38 10.80 -3.19 -4.27
N VAL A 39 9.72 -3.88 -3.94
CA VAL A 39 9.70 -4.92 -2.90
C VAL A 39 10.74 -6.00 -3.21
N GLU A 40 10.78 -6.50 -4.45
CA GLU A 40 11.78 -7.47 -4.90
C GLU A 40 13.21 -6.91 -4.79
N LYS A 41 13.43 -5.67 -5.26
CA LYS A 41 14.74 -4.99 -5.18
C LYS A 41 15.25 -4.85 -3.73
N PHE A 42 14.36 -4.62 -2.79
CA PHE A 42 14.69 -4.52 -1.36
C PHE A 42 14.62 -5.87 -0.62
N GLY A 43 14.59 -6.99 -1.35
CA GLY A 43 14.70 -8.34 -0.79
C GLY A 43 13.43 -8.86 -0.11
N GLY A 44 12.28 -8.31 -0.44
CA GLY A 44 10.99 -8.82 0.06
C GLY A 44 10.71 -10.24 -0.43
N SER A 45 10.01 -11.02 0.40
CA SER A 45 9.60 -12.38 0.09
C SER A 45 8.54 -12.42 -1.02
N ASP A 46 8.27 -13.60 -1.60
CA ASP A 46 7.17 -13.81 -2.55
C ASP A 46 5.83 -13.37 -1.97
N PHE A 47 5.62 -13.52 -0.66
CA PHE A 47 4.46 -13.01 0.04
C PHE A 47 4.36 -11.48 -0.05
N CYS A 48 5.46 -10.76 0.20
CA CYS A 48 5.50 -9.30 0.08
C CYS A 48 5.31 -8.84 -1.36
N ILE A 49 5.90 -9.55 -2.34
CA ILE A 49 5.75 -9.23 -3.78
C ILE A 49 4.29 -9.43 -4.22
N ALA A 50 3.65 -10.54 -3.81
CA ALA A 50 2.24 -10.79 -4.08
C ALA A 50 1.34 -9.73 -3.42
N LEU A 51 1.65 -9.36 -2.18
CA LEU A 51 0.94 -8.31 -1.45
C LEU A 51 1.09 -6.93 -2.13
N ALA A 52 2.27 -6.64 -2.69
CA ALA A 52 2.53 -5.41 -3.45
C ALA A 52 1.71 -5.33 -4.73
N TRP A 53 1.56 -6.43 -5.48
CA TRP A 53 0.67 -6.47 -6.64
C TRP A 53 -0.79 -6.15 -6.29
N MET A 54 -1.25 -6.55 -5.11
CA MET A 54 -2.65 -6.50 -4.70
C MET A 54 -3.00 -5.29 -3.80
N HIS A 55 -2.02 -4.49 -3.34
CA HIS A 55 -2.20 -3.55 -2.23
C HIS A 55 -3.30 -2.51 -2.44
N ASP A 56 -3.54 -2.08 -3.68
CA ASP A 56 -4.52 -1.04 -4.03
C ASP A 56 -5.89 -1.58 -4.49
N ILE A 57 -6.06 -2.90 -4.68
CA ILE A 57 -7.30 -3.44 -5.28
C ILE A 57 -8.56 -3.10 -4.49
N LEU A 58 -8.45 -2.99 -3.17
CA LEU A 58 -9.59 -2.69 -2.30
C LEU A 58 -9.95 -1.20 -2.30
N GLU A 59 -8.99 -0.33 -2.59
CA GLU A 59 -9.21 1.11 -2.70
C GLU A 59 -9.78 1.49 -4.07
N GLU A 60 -9.23 0.89 -5.13
CA GLU A 60 -9.45 1.31 -6.50
C GLU A 60 -10.41 0.40 -7.28
N SER A 61 -10.65 -0.84 -6.80
CA SER A 61 -11.37 -1.87 -7.56
C SER A 61 -12.32 -2.72 -6.70
N ALA A 62 -12.76 -2.22 -5.56
CA ALA A 62 -13.59 -2.96 -4.61
C ALA A 62 -14.80 -3.65 -5.25
N ASP A 63 -15.51 -2.98 -6.16
CA ASP A 63 -16.68 -3.53 -6.85
C ASP A 63 -16.31 -4.70 -7.76
N LYS A 64 -15.21 -4.60 -8.52
CA LYS A 64 -14.72 -5.70 -9.37
C LYS A 64 -14.30 -6.91 -8.53
N VAL A 65 -13.64 -6.68 -7.38
CA VAL A 65 -13.29 -7.75 -6.44
C VAL A 65 -14.53 -8.44 -5.91
N LYS A 66 -15.54 -7.66 -5.50
CA LYS A 66 -16.83 -8.18 -5.02
C LYS A 66 -17.54 -9.02 -6.07
N GLU A 67 -17.62 -8.54 -7.29
CA GLU A 67 -18.25 -9.24 -8.41
C GLU A 67 -17.50 -10.53 -8.75
N HIS A 68 -16.19 -10.48 -8.91
CA HIS A 68 -15.35 -11.62 -9.30
C HIS A 68 -15.45 -12.79 -8.30
N PHE A 69 -15.41 -12.47 -7.00
CA PHE A 69 -15.49 -13.50 -5.94
C PHE A 69 -16.90 -13.75 -5.43
N HIS A 70 -17.93 -13.15 -6.04
CA HIS A 70 -19.33 -13.29 -5.63
C HIS A 70 -19.56 -13.03 -4.14
N LEU A 71 -18.91 -11.98 -3.60
CA LEU A 71 -18.97 -11.68 -2.17
C LEU A 71 -20.39 -11.25 -1.78
N LYS A 72 -20.91 -11.90 -0.74
CA LYS A 72 -22.31 -11.72 -0.31
C LYS A 72 -22.49 -10.52 0.61
N ARG A 73 -21.44 -10.17 1.37
CA ARG A 73 -21.48 -9.09 2.34
C ARG A 73 -21.08 -7.77 1.69
N ASN A 74 -21.54 -6.68 2.29
CA ASN A 74 -21.05 -5.38 1.88
C ASN A 74 -19.59 -5.21 2.31
N ILE A 75 -18.68 -5.04 1.34
CA ILE A 75 -17.25 -4.88 1.60
C ILE A 75 -16.88 -3.49 2.15
N GLU A 76 -17.87 -2.62 2.40
CA GLU A 76 -17.65 -1.37 3.16
C GLU A 76 -17.11 -1.62 4.58
N HIS A 77 -17.20 -2.85 5.07
CA HIS A 77 -16.67 -3.23 6.37
C HIS A 77 -15.53 -4.23 6.24
N LYS A 78 -14.36 -3.85 6.74
CA LYS A 78 -13.14 -4.68 6.77
C LYS A 78 -13.38 -6.10 7.28
N ALA A 79 -14.14 -6.22 8.38
CA ALA A 79 -14.48 -7.52 8.95
C ALA A 79 -15.35 -8.37 8.01
N ALA A 80 -16.27 -7.75 7.27
CA ALA A 80 -17.13 -8.46 6.31
C ALA A 80 -16.31 -9.01 5.14
N PHE A 81 -15.41 -8.19 4.57
CA PHE A 81 -14.48 -8.62 3.54
C PHE A 81 -13.59 -9.76 4.03
N PHE A 82 -12.98 -9.60 5.21
CA PHE A 82 -12.12 -10.64 5.80
C PHE A 82 -12.86 -11.97 5.98
N LEU A 83 -14.11 -11.93 6.46
CA LEU A 83 -14.91 -13.14 6.66
C LEU A 83 -15.30 -13.82 5.34
N ASP A 84 -15.57 -13.06 4.27
CA ASP A 84 -15.87 -13.63 2.96
C ASP A 84 -14.63 -14.19 2.27
N MET A 85 -13.48 -13.53 2.42
CA MET A 85 -12.23 -13.91 1.74
C MET A 85 -11.44 -15.01 2.45
N ARG A 86 -11.67 -15.25 3.74
CA ARG A 86 -10.90 -16.24 4.53
C ARG A 86 -10.95 -17.68 3.98
N ASP A 87 -12.01 -18.02 3.25
CA ASP A 87 -12.19 -19.34 2.64
C ASP A 87 -11.60 -19.39 1.21
N ILE A 88 -11.25 -18.23 0.65
CA ILE A 88 -10.68 -18.07 -0.70
C ILE A 88 -9.16 -17.92 -0.62
N TRP A 89 -8.68 -17.00 0.21
CA TRP A 89 -7.26 -16.71 0.41
C TRP A 89 -6.79 -17.08 1.82
N GLU A 90 -5.49 -17.25 1.97
CA GLU A 90 -4.89 -17.44 3.30
C GLU A 90 -5.19 -16.26 4.23
N HIS A 91 -5.45 -16.57 5.49
CA HIS A 91 -5.79 -15.56 6.50
C HIS A 91 -4.72 -14.48 6.66
N SER A 92 -3.44 -14.90 6.64
CA SER A 92 -2.29 -13.98 6.74
C SER A 92 -2.27 -12.97 5.59
N PHE A 93 -2.50 -13.42 4.35
CA PHE A 93 -2.53 -12.57 3.18
C PHE A 93 -3.72 -11.61 3.21
N THR A 94 -4.91 -12.13 3.49
CA THR A 94 -6.13 -11.31 3.59
C THR A 94 -6.00 -10.26 4.68
N PHE A 95 -5.42 -10.62 5.84
CA PHE A 95 -5.21 -9.69 6.94
C PHE A 95 -4.21 -8.59 6.58
N ALA A 96 -3.09 -8.94 5.95
CA ALA A 96 -2.07 -7.99 5.50
C ALA A 96 -2.64 -7.02 4.45
N LEU A 97 -3.40 -7.53 3.47
CA LEU A 97 -4.07 -6.72 2.46
C LEU A 97 -5.07 -5.74 3.09
N CYS A 98 -5.87 -6.22 4.05
CA CYS A 98 -6.77 -5.37 4.81
C CYS A 98 -6.05 -4.28 5.62
N LYS A 99 -4.85 -4.53 6.09
CA LYS A 99 -4.04 -3.53 6.81
C LYS A 99 -3.49 -2.45 5.89
N LEU A 100 -3.12 -2.80 4.66
CA LEU A 100 -2.60 -1.86 3.67
C LEU A 100 -3.66 -0.89 3.15
N SER A 101 -4.91 -1.34 3.04
CA SER A 101 -5.99 -0.53 2.49
C SER A 101 -6.50 0.52 3.50
N ASP A 102 -6.65 1.75 3.06
CA ASP A 102 -7.31 2.83 3.79
C ASP A 102 -8.84 2.90 3.53
N HIS A 103 -9.36 2.02 2.66
CA HIS A 103 -10.78 1.94 2.28
C HIS A 103 -11.75 1.89 3.47
N TRP A 104 -11.31 1.29 4.60
CA TRP A 104 -12.12 1.14 5.81
C TRP A 104 -11.74 2.07 6.94
N THR A 105 -10.92 3.07 6.69
CA THR A 105 -10.70 4.10 7.71
C THR A 105 -12.00 4.90 7.84
N SER A 106 -12.68 4.68 8.96
CA SER A 106 -13.94 5.33 9.28
C SER A 106 -13.82 6.83 9.19
N ASP A 107 -14.73 7.43 8.43
CA ASP A 107 -14.92 8.85 8.32
C ASP A 107 -13.99 9.60 7.35
N GLN A 108 -14.29 9.44 6.05
CA GLN A 108 -13.65 10.20 4.96
C GLN A 108 -13.69 11.74 5.15
N ASN A 109 -14.53 12.26 6.03
CA ASN A 109 -14.65 13.69 6.30
C ASN A 109 -13.71 14.20 7.38
N THR A 110 -13.36 13.38 8.38
CA THR A 110 -12.42 13.76 9.46
C THR A 110 -10.95 13.61 9.04
N ILE A 111 -10.66 12.84 7.98
CA ILE A 111 -9.32 12.44 7.56
C ILE A 111 -8.66 13.46 6.62
N LYS A 112 -9.23 14.62 6.40
CA LYS A 112 -8.76 15.50 5.31
C LYS A 112 -7.31 15.98 5.37
N ASN A 113 -6.56 15.85 6.44
CA ASN A 113 -5.09 16.07 6.44
C ASN A 113 -4.35 15.48 7.65
N SER A 114 -4.87 15.61 8.88
CA SER A 114 -4.25 15.02 10.08
C SER A 114 -4.52 13.51 10.20
N GLY A 115 -5.70 13.06 9.74
CA GLY A 115 -6.07 11.65 9.78
C GLY A 115 -5.22 10.74 8.89
N LYS A 116 -4.82 11.20 7.69
CA LYS A 116 -3.93 10.40 6.81
C LYS A 116 -2.53 10.21 7.41
N VAL A 117 -1.99 11.18 8.09
CA VAL A 117 -0.70 11.02 8.80
C VAL A 117 -0.85 10.03 9.95
N ALA A 118 -1.91 10.13 10.74
CA ALA A 118 -2.17 9.22 11.85
C ALA A 118 -2.36 7.77 11.38
N TYR A 119 -3.15 7.56 10.32
CA TYR A 119 -3.32 6.25 9.69
C TYR A 119 -1.99 5.66 9.21
N LEU A 120 -1.19 6.44 8.46
CA LEU A 120 0.10 5.98 7.96
C LEU A 120 1.06 5.68 9.11
N ALA A 121 1.10 6.53 10.14
CA ALA A 121 1.93 6.31 11.32
C ALA A 121 1.49 5.06 12.08
N GLU A 122 0.20 4.87 12.31
CA GLU A 122 -0.34 3.66 12.93
C GLU A 122 0.03 2.40 12.15
N LEU A 123 -0.16 2.40 10.83
CA LEU A 123 0.20 1.29 9.96
C LEU A 123 1.70 0.97 10.07
N LEU A 124 2.56 1.98 9.97
CA LEU A 124 4.01 1.80 10.06
C LEU A 124 4.48 1.34 11.45
N ILE A 125 3.78 1.74 12.51
CA ILE A 125 4.12 1.38 13.90
C ILE A 125 3.57 0.00 14.27
N SER A 126 2.35 -0.34 13.85
CA SER A 126 1.64 -1.56 14.29
C SER A 126 1.55 -2.67 13.24
N GLY A 127 1.87 -2.40 11.98
CA GLY A 127 1.89 -3.39 10.90
C GLY A 127 3.00 -4.42 11.09
N SER A 128 2.85 -5.64 10.55
CA SER A 128 3.98 -6.59 10.46
C SER A 128 5.11 -5.99 9.61
N SER A 129 6.34 -6.51 9.77
CA SER A 129 7.48 -6.06 8.95
C SER A 129 7.17 -6.15 7.44
N ASP A 130 6.49 -7.20 6.98
CA ASP A 130 6.08 -7.37 5.59
C ASP A 130 5.13 -6.25 5.12
N VAL A 131 4.12 -5.91 5.92
CA VAL A 131 3.17 -4.82 5.63
C VAL A 131 3.89 -3.48 5.57
N VAL A 132 4.84 -3.25 6.49
CA VAL A 132 5.64 -2.03 6.52
C VAL A 132 6.55 -1.93 5.29
N LEU A 133 7.19 -3.03 4.90
CA LEU A 133 8.03 -3.09 3.69
C LEU A 133 7.24 -2.67 2.44
N VAL A 134 6.08 -3.29 2.23
CA VAL A 134 5.21 -2.99 1.09
C VAL A 134 4.75 -1.53 1.13
N LYS A 135 4.35 -1.01 2.30
CA LYS A 135 3.90 0.39 2.41
C LYS A 135 5.00 1.41 2.19
N LEU A 136 6.23 1.14 2.64
CA LEU A 136 7.38 1.99 2.34
C LEU A 136 7.72 1.98 0.84
N CYS A 137 7.61 0.82 0.16
CA CYS A 137 7.79 0.73 -1.29
C CYS A 137 6.71 1.50 -2.05
N ASP A 138 5.44 1.43 -1.63
CA ASP A 138 4.34 2.23 -2.18
C ASP A 138 4.61 3.74 -2.02
N MET A 139 5.01 4.17 -0.82
CA MET A 139 5.37 5.57 -0.58
C MET A 139 6.50 6.03 -1.51
N LEU A 140 7.55 5.21 -1.67
CA LEU A 140 8.67 5.52 -2.56
C LEU A 140 8.24 5.58 -4.02
N ALA A 141 7.43 4.63 -4.49
CA ALA A 141 6.88 4.63 -5.85
C ALA A 141 6.09 5.90 -6.13
N ASN A 142 5.21 6.31 -5.21
CA ASN A 142 4.42 7.54 -5.32
C ASN A 142 5.31 8.81 -5.34
N ILE A 143 6.39 8.86 -4.55
CA ILE A 143 7.35 9.98 -4.55
C ILE A 143 8.08 10.06 -5.88
N MET A 144 8.55 8.93 -6.40
CA MET A 144 9.23 8.87 -7.69
C MET A 144 8.30 9.26 -8.85
N GLU A 145 7.04 8.83 -8.81
CA GLU A 145 6.04 9.21 -9.80
C GLU A 145 5.70 10.70 -9.74
N SER A 146 5.55 11.27 -8.55
CA SER A 146 5.21 12.68 -8.37
C SER A 146 6.34 13.63 -8.72
N ASN A 147 7.57 13.20 -8.56
CA ASN A 147 8.79 13.98 -8.79
C ASN A 147 8.71 15.41 -8.21
N GLY A 148 8.22 15.54 -6.98
CA GLY A 148 8.07 16.80 -6.26
C GLY A 148 6.76 17.57 -6.56
N THR A 149 5.93 17.14 -7.49
CA THR A 149 4.66 17.84 -7.81
C THR A 149 3.57 17.65 -6.74
N ARG A 150 3.74 16.66 -5.85
CA ARG A 150 2.79 16.33 -4.77
C ARG A 150 3.39 16.50 -3.37
N MET A 151 4.01 17.64 -3.11
CA MET A 151 4.72 17.91 -1.84
C MET A 151 3.85 17.74 -0.58
N SER A 152 2.55 18.00 -0.66
CA SER A 152 1.63 17.76 0.46
C SER A 152 1.52 16.27 0.83
N GLN A 153 1.57 15.37 -0.16
CA GLN A 153 1.60 13.92 0.04
C GLN A 153 2.94 13.47 0.58
N GLU A 154 4.03 13.93 -0.01
CA GLU A 154 5.39 13.62 0.44
C GLU A 154 5.64 14.10 1.87
N THR A 155 5.10 15.26 2.25
CA THR A 155 5.16 15.76 3.64
C THR A 155 4.40 14.85 4.62
N ARG A 156 3.26 14.26 4.20
CA ARG A 156 2.56 13.28 5.04
C ARG A 156 3.39 12.01 5.25
N TYR A 157 4.01 11.51 4.19
CA TYR A 157 4.91 10.36 4.25
C TYR A 157 6.09 10.62 5.19
N PHE A 158 6.75 11.76 5.02
CA PHE A 158 7.86 12.16 5.88
C PHE A 158 7.44 12.21 7.36
N LYS A 159 6.29 12.84 7.69
CA LYS A 159 5.78 12.89 9.07
C LYS A 159 5.48 11.50 9.65
N ALA A 160 4.88 10.61 8.87
CA ALA A 160 4.60 9.25 9.32
C ALA A 160 5.90 8.46 9.58
N ILE A 161 6.93 8.65 8.75
CA ILE A 161 8.26 8.06 8.95
C ILE A 161 8.92 8.60 10.23
N GLN A 162 8.79 9.89 10.56
CA GLN A 162 9.31 10.40 11.83
C GLN A 162 8.63 9.72 13.03
N CYS A 163 7.32 9.47 12.97
CA CYS A 163 6.62 8.70 14.01
C CYS A 163 7.15 7.26 14.11
N LEU A 164 7.39 6.59 12.97
CA LEU A 164 7.98 5.25 12.94
C LEU A 164 9.37 5.23 13.60
N LYS A 165 10.22 6.20 13.28
CA LYS A 165 11.57 6.30 13.89
C LYS A 165 11.52 6.49 15.40
N MET A 166 10.56 7.27 15.89
CA MET A 166 10.33 7.47 17.33
C MET A 166 9.81 6.21 18.04
N ALA A 167 9.16 5.31 17.32
CA ALA A 167 8.66 4.05 17.89
C ALA A 167 9.75 2.99 18.11
N GLU A 168 10.98 3.19 17.58
CA GLU A 168 12.15 2.33 17.76
C GLU A 168 11.88 0.83 17.56
N ARG A 169 11.16 0.50 16.48
CA ARG A 169 10.82 -0.90 16.17
C ARG A 169 12.05 -1.75 15.90
N LYS A 170 12.17 -2.86 16.65
CA LYS A 170 13.32 -3.78 16.59
C LYS A 170 13.17 -4.89 15.55
N ASP A 171 11.97 -5.09 15.02
CA ASP A 171 11.63 -6.10 14.03
C ASP A 171 11.82 -5.62 12.58
N LEU A 172 12.20 -4.35 12.38
CA LEU A 172 12.54 -3.80 11.08
C LEU A 172 14.03 -3.99 10.80
N ASP A 173 14.31 -4.55 9.64
CA ASP A 173 15.66 -4.91 9.21
C ASP A 173 16.33 -3.85 8.31
N LYS A 174 17.48 -4.21 7.73
CA LYS A 174 18.27 -3.33 6.86
C LYS A 174 17.47 -2.80 5.65
N PRO A 175 16.69 -3.60 4.89
CA PRO A 175 15.82 -3.11 3.81
C PRO A 175 14.90 -1.97 4.21
N HIS A 176 14.25 -2.05 5.38
CA HIS A 176 13.38 -0.99 5.88
C HIS A 176 14.16 0.30 6.14
N ALA A 177 15.33 0.19 6.76
CA ALA A 177 16.20 1.35 7.04
C ALA A 177 16.67 2.02 5.74
N GLU A 178 17.05 1.25 4.72
CA GLU A 178 17.44 1.75 3.40
C GLU A 178 16.29 2.45 2.67
N LEU A 179 15.08 1.89 2.73
CA LEU A 179 13.87 2.50 2.17
C LEU A 179 13.56 3.84 2.85
N ILE A 180 13.57 3.87 4.18
CA ILE A 180 13.35 5.08 4.96
C ILE A 180 14.34 6.17 4.57
N ALA A 181 15.63 5.86 4.52
CA ALA A 181 16.68 6.81 4.12
C ALA A 181 16.47 7.31 2.69
N THR A 182 16.07 6.43 1.77
CA THR A 182 15.80 6.77 0.37
C THR A 182 14.62 7.73 0.25
N ILE A 183 13.51 7.46 0.98
CA ILE A 183 12.32 8.34 0.99
C ILE A 183 12.68 9.71 1.56
N GLU A 184 13.41 9.76 2.67
CA GLU A 184 13.85 11.02 3.29
C GLU A 184 14.76 11.84 2.34
N ALA A 185 15.67 11.18 1.62
CA ALA A 185 16.53 11.84 0.64
C ALA A 185 15.73 12.46 -0.50
N HIS A 186 14.78 11.74 -1.09
CA HIS A 186 13.89 12.26 -2.14
C HIS A 186 13.07 13.46 -1.65
N TYR A 187 12.45 13.34 -0.47
CA TYR A 187 11.69 14.43 0.13
C TYR A 187 12.54 15.70 0.31
N ASN A 188 13.76 15.57 0.83
CA ASN A 188 14.66 16.72 1.04
C ASN A 188 15.08 17.37 -0.28
N ILE A 189 15.38 16.57 -1.33
CA ILE A 189 15.68 17.08 -2.66
C ILE A 189 14.50 17.86 -3.24
N HIS A 190 13.28 17.31 -3.16
CA HIS A 190 12.09 17.98 -3.69
C HIS A 190 11.77 19.27 -2.92
N LYS A 191 11.89 19.22 -1.58
CA LYS A 191 11.67 20.38 -0.72
C LYS A 191 12.65 21.52 -0.99
N SER A 192 13.91 21.22 -1.33
CA SER A 192 14.93 22.23 -1.62
C SER A 192 14.73 22.97 -2.97
N ARG A 193 13.84 22.46 -3.82
CA ARG A 193 13.51 23.03 -5.14
C ARG A 193 12.31 23.99 -5.11
N MET A 194 11.66 24.12 -3.95
CA MET A 194 10.53 25.03 -3.73
C MET A 194 10.99 26.39 -3.24
#